data_d6e62137b5809cb0959467b138125156
#
_entry.id   d6e62137b5809cb0959467b138125156
#
_cell.length_a   1.000
_cell.length_b   1.000
_cell.length_c   1.000
_cell.angle_alpha   90.00
_cell.angle_beta   90.00
_cell.angle_gamma   90.00
#
_symmetry.space_group_name_H-M   'P 1'
#
loop_
_entity.id
_entity.type
_entity.pdbx_description
1 polymer ?
#
loop_
_entity_poly.entity_id
_entity_poly.type
_entity_poly.pdbx_seq_one_letter_code
_entity_poly.pdbx_strand_id
1 'polypeptide(L)'
;MKRIFVTGDTHGMIDFSKLVIFAKQKKLDRSDYIIICGDCGVLWDEESVVDYINAYDSIGATILFVDGNHENHDMLSHALNIEWWHGGKVHKISNHIYHLQRGEIFFLYGKSFLALGGADSHDKSFRKENESWWAKESITNENISNALAHLRNNDNYVDYVISHCPPNKILQDIENEFTQCGEDVPYYIAPKLMPENSNLKLDIIAEKIDFRKWFFGHLHTKIQIDNYYGLYEEIVEITDDHNVVLSSNKDTLERVKTQMLDALENMLDEKIESNSQNLRNGKINKNSSFNKSCKNETLIKKINSTK
;
A
#
# COMPACT_ATOMS: atom_id res chain seq x y z
N MET A 1 -19.97 8.07 4.67
CA MET A 1 -19.45 8.11 6.06
C MET A 1 -17.95 8.35 5.91
N LYS A 2 -17.36 9.23 6.69
CA LYS A 2 -15.93 9.58 6.57
C LYS A 2 -15.10 8.53 7.32
N ARG A 3 -14.39 7.65 6.61
CA ARG A 3 -13.62 6.55 7.20
C ARG A 3 -12.14 6.67 6.83
N ILE A 4 -11.28 6.15 7.68
CA ILE A 4 -9.84 6.06 7.42
C ILE A 4 -9.43 4.60 7.55
N PHE A 5 -8.82 4.08 6.49
CA PHE A 5 -8.27 2.74 6.43
C PHE A 5 -6.76 2.80 6.26
N VAL A 6 -6.05 1.83 6.84
CA VAL A 6 -4.59 1.70 6.70
C VAL A 6 -4.26 0.30 6.24
N THR A 7 -3.31 0.16 5.34
CA THR A 7 -2.79 -1.12 4.84
C THR A 7 -1.29 -1.01 4.55
N GLY A 8 -0.63 -2.14 4.38
CA GLY A 8 0.76 -2.21 3.90
C GLY A 8 0.85 -2.18 2.38
N ASP A 9 2.00 -2.51 1.91
CA ASP A 9 2.54 -2.54 0.55
C ASP A 9 1.54 -2.99 -0.53
N THR A 10 1.55 -2.33 -1.67
CA THR A 10 0.72 -2.71 -2.83
C THR A 10 1.54 -3.03 -4.09
N HIS A 11 2.82 -2.65 -4.14
CA HIS A 11 3.77 -2.95 -5.21
C HIS A 11 3.18 -2.73 -6.62
N GLY A 12 2.64 -1.55 -6.86
CA GLY A 12 1.94 -1.24 -8.11
C GLY A 12 0.72 -2.15 -8.29
N MET A 13 0.75 -3.00 -9.31
CA MET A 13 -0.36 -3.91 -9.61
C MET A 13 -0.22 -5.31 -8.99
N ILE A 14 0.89 -5.61 -8.29
CA ILE A 14 1.16 -6.96 -7.75
C ILE A 14 0.15 -7.29 -6.63
N ASP A 15 0.06 -6.44 -5.61
CA ASP A 15 -0.83 -6.64 -4.45
C ASP A 15 -2.07 -5.74 -4.49
N PHE A 16 -2.28 -5.04 -5.61
CA PHE A 16 -3.37 -4.09 -5.82
C PHE A 16 -4.77 -4.71 -5.66
N SER A 17 -4.90 -6.00 -5.99
CA SER A 17 -6.18 -6.71 -5.95
C SER A 17 -6.87 -6.61 -4.59
N LYS A 18 -6.11 -6.54 -3.48
CA LYS A 18 -6.67 -6.37 -2.14
C LYS A 18 -7.49 -5.08 -2.01
N LEU A 19 -7.03 -3.98 -2.62
CA LEU A 19 -7.75 -2.71 -2.60
C LEU A 19 -9.05 -2.78 -3.42
N VAL A 20 -9.01 -3.41 -4.59
CA VAL A 20 -10.20 -3.57 -5.46
C VAL A 20 -11.29 -4.36 -4.76
N ILE A 21 -10.91 -5.50 -4.17
CA ILE A 21 -11.83 -6.37 -3.44
C ILE A 21 -12.42 -5.62 -2.25
N PHE A 22 -11.56 -4.98 -1.46
CA PHE A 22 -11.97 -4.21 -0.29
C PHE A 22 -12.92 -3.06 -0.63
N ALA A 23 -12.60 -2.28 -1.66
CA ALA A 23 -13.40 -1.16 -2.10
C ALA A 23 -14.82 -1.59 -2.48
N LYS A 24 -14.96 -2.71 -3.20
CA LYS A 24 -16.27 -3.28 -3.55
C LYS A 24 -17.05 -3.72 -2.30
N GLN A 25 -16.40 -4.42 -1.37
CA GLN A 25 -17.04 -4.90 -0.13
C GLN A 25 -17.56 -3.75 0.72
N LYS A 26 -16.74 -2.73 0.92
CA LYS A 26 -17.04 -1.59 1.79
C LYS A 26 -17.81 -0.47 1.10
N LYS A 27 -18.01 -0.56 -0.23
CA LYS A 27 -18.64 0.48 -1.05
C LYS A 27 -18.00 1.84 -0.77
N LEU A 28 -16.67 1.91 -0.98
CA LEU A 28 -15.89 3.10 -0.70
C LEU A 28 -16.30 4.26 -1.63
N ASP A 29 -16.17 5.48 -1.12
CA ASP A 29 -16.36 6.71 -1.88
C ASP A 29 -15.19 7.68 -1.64
N ARG A 30 -15.16 8.81 -2.37
CA ARG A 30 -14.09 9.81 -2.33
C ARG A 30 -13.89 10.50 -0.98
N SER A 31 -14.84 10.35 -0.06
CA SER A 31 -14.68 10.82 1.32
C SER A 31 -13.97 9.80 2.22
N ASP A 32 -13.74 8.59 1.76
CA ASP A 32 -12.97 7.59 2.48
C ASP A 32 -11.49 7.73 2.14
N TYR A 33 -10.61 7.59 3.13
CA TYR A 33 -9.17 7.55 2.92
C TYR A 33 -8.65 6.12 3.06
N ILE A 34 -7.76 5.72 2.15
CA ILE A 34 -6.89 4.55 2.31
C ILE A 34 -5.46 5.05 2.40
N ILE A 35 -4.77 4.76 3.51
CA ILE A 35 -3.36 5.09 3.73
C ILE A 35 -2.54 3.83 3.51
N ILE A 36 -1.58 3.88 2.58
CA ILE A 36 -0.66 2.79 2.26
C ILE A 36 0.69 3.08 2.93
N CYS A 37 1.17 2.13 3.73
CA CYS A 37 2.41 2.23 4.50
C CYS A 37 3.66 1.97 3.65
N GLY A 38 3.79 2.65 2.52
CA GLY A 38 4.92 2.54 1.59
C GLY A 38 4.77 1.43 0.55
N ASP A 39 5.72 1.39 -0.37
CA ASP A 39 5.74 0.48 -1.50
C ASP A 39 4.40 0.50 -2.27
N CYS A 40 3.90 1.72 -2.51
CA CYS A 40 2.70 1.91 -3.30
C CYS A 40 2.92 1.50 -4.75
N GLY A 41 4.06 1.89 -5.34
CA GLY A 41 4.46 1.53 -6.69
C GLY A 41 3.61 2.14 -7.81
N VAL A 42 2.76 3.13 -7.50
CA VAL A 42 1.88 3.79 -8.49
C VAL A 42 2.67 4.57 -9.54
N LEU A 43 3.89 5.00 -9.22
CA LEU A 43 4.81 5.72 -10.11
C LEU A 43 6.07 4.88 -10.35
N TRP A 44 5.94 3.66 -10.87
CA TRP A 44 7.09 2.78 -11.03
C TRP A 44 7.87 3.05 -12.33
N ASP A 45 7.19 3.15 -13.45
CA ASP A 45 7.80 3.41 -14.76
C ASP A 45 6.90 4.29 -15.62
N GLU A 46 7.52 4.96 -16.62
CA GLU A 46 6.82 5.90 -17.51
C GLU A 46 5.79 5.24 -18.42
N GLU A 47 5.98 3.96 -18.76
CA GLU A 47 5.09 3.25 -19.71
C GLU A 47 3.77 2.87 -19.04
N SER A 48 3.82 2.48 -17.77
CA SER A 48 2.65 1.97 -17.01
C SER A 48 2.00 3.03 -16.12
N VAL A 49 2.63 4.18 -15.89
CA VAL A 49 2.19 5.18 -14.91
C VAL A 49 0.74 5.64 -15.10
N VAL A 50 0.33 5.87 -16.35
CA VAL A 50 -1.06 6.32 -16.64
C VAL A 50 -2.07 5.24 -16.29
N ASP A 51 -1.77 3.99 -16.64
CA ASP A 51 -2.66 2.86 -16.35
C ASP A 51 -2.73 2.59 -14.84
N TYR A 52 -1.61 2.73 -14.12
CA TYR A 52 -1.56 2.58 -12.67
C TYR A 52 -2.35 3.69 -11.96
N ILE A 53 -2.16 4.95 -12.34
CA ILE A 53 -2.95 6.08 -11.81
C ILE A 53 -4.44 5.83 -12.03
N ASN A 54 -4.86 5.43 -13.26
CA ASN A 54 -6.26 5.14 -13.56
C ASN A 54 -6.80 3.97 -12.72
N ALA A 55 -6.00 2.93 -12.51
CA ALA A 55 -6.37 1.80 -11.67
C ALA A 55 -6.59 2.23 -10.21
N TYR A 56 -5.66 2.97 -9.63
CA TYR A 56 -5.79 3.48 -8.25
C TYR A 56 -6.94 4.48 -8.12
N ASP A 57 -7.15 5.36 -9.08
CA ASP A 57 -8.32 6.25 -9.10
C ASP A 57 -9.64 5.47 -9.19
N SER A 58 -9.67 4.31 -9.82
CA SER A 58 -10.86 3.47 -9.94
C SER A 58 -11.33 2.84 -8.61
N ILE A 59 -10.48 2.81 -7.58
CA ILE A 59 -10.81 2.33 -6.23
C ILE A 59 -11.99 3.09 -5.63
N GLY A 60 -12.19 4.35 -6.01
CA GLY A 60 -13.30 5.17 -5.53
C GLY A 60 -13.04 5.88 -4.20
N ALA A 61 -12.00 5.52 -3.44
CA ALA A 61 -11.50 6.25 -2.27
C ALA A 61 -10.45 7.29 -2.65
N THR A 62 -10.04 8.12 -1.69
CA THR A 62 -8.82 8.92 -1.78
C THR A 62 -7.65 8.12 -1.24
N ILE A 63 -6.62 7.91 -2.06
CA ILE A 63 -5.44 7.12 -1.75
C ILE A 63 -4.33 8.06 -1.24
N LEU A 64 -3.82 7.75 -0.07
CA LEU A 64 -2.67 8.41 0.54
C LEU A 64 -1.57 7.37 0.72
N PHE A 65 -0.32 7.73 0.50
CA PHE A 65 0.77 6.81 0.78
C PHE A 65 2.03 7.56 1.23
N VAL A 66 2.82 6.89 2.04
CA VAL A 66 4.22 7.25 2.24
C VAL A 66 5.07 6.48 1.24
N ASP A 67 6.24 6.94 0.92
CA ASP A 67 7.12 6.17 0.04
C ASP A 67 7.82 5.02 0.78
N GLY A 68 8.15 3.96 0.06
CA GLY A 68 8.96 2.84 0.54
C GLY A 68 10.27 2.70 -0.24
N ASN A 69 10.89 1.52 -0.20
CA ASN A 69 12.08 1.23 -0.98
C ASN A 69 11.77 0.72 -2.41
N HIS A 70 10.54 0.27 -2.65
CA HIS A 70 10.06 -0.10 -3.98
C HIS A 70 9.24 1.04 -4.61
N GLU A 71 9.84 2.23 -4.66
CA GLU A 71 9.29 3.39 -5.36
C GLU A 71 10.30 3.91 -6.38
N ASN A 72 9.82 4.48 -7.49
CA ASN A 72 10.68 5.25 -8.37
C ASN A 72 10.86 6.67 -7.79
N HIS A 73 11.91 6.82 -6.98
CA HIS A 73 12.18 8.08 -6.27
C HIS A 73 12.55 9.24 -7.21
N ASP A 74 12.96 8.97 -8.44
CA ASP A 74 13.18 10.03 -9.42
C ASP A 74 11.85 10.54 -9.96
N MET A 75 10.90 9.68 -10.26
CA MET A 75 9.55 10.11 -10.64
C MET A 75 8.86 10.86 -9.50
N LEU A 76 8.98 10.39 -8.25
CA LEU A 76 8.42 11.08 -7.08
C LEU A 76 9.02 12.48 -6.88
N SER A 77 10.34 12.64 -7.10
CA SER A 77 11.02 13.91 -6.77
C SER A 77 11.07 14.93 -7.89
N HIS A 78 11.02 14.49 -9.16
CA HIS A 78 11.22 15.40 -10.30
C HIS A 78 9.96 15.66 -11.12
N ALA A 79 9.02 14.72 -11.16
CA ALA A 79 7.86 14.80 -12.03
C ALA A 79 6.65 15.51 -11.38
N LEU A 80 6.66 15.73 -10.09
CA LEU A 80 5.49 16.17 -9.33
C LEU A 80 5.72 17.50 -8.64
N ASN A 81 4.67 18.34 -8.68
CA ASN A 81 4.65 19.58 -7.89
C ASN A 81 4.32 19.28 -6.43
N ILE A 82 4.98 20.00 -5.53
CA ILE A 82 4.67 19.99 -4.12
C ILE A 82 3.48 20.92 -3.89
N GLU A 83 2.43 20.39 -3.28
CA GLU A 83 1.25 21.15 -2.87
C GLU A 83 1.08 21.08 -1.34
N TRP A 84 0.41 22.06 -0.79
CA TRP A 84 0.02 22.06 0.62
C TRP A 84 -1.38 21.43 0.76
N TRP A 85 -1.50 20.36 1.55
CA TRP A 85 -2.73 19.62 1.68
C TRP A 85 -2.92 19.11 3.12
N HIS A 86 -4.07 19.39 3.72
CA HIS A 86 -4.44 18.94 5.07
C HIS A 86 -3.36 19.13 6.17
N GLY A 87 -2.60 20.22 6.13
CA GLY A 87 -1.59 20.60 7.14
C GLY A 87 -0.16 20.19 6.81
N GLY A 88 0.08 19.45 5.73
CA GLY A 88 1.41 19.02 5.30
C GLY A 88 1.63 19.14 3.79
N LYS A 89 2.86 18.92 3.36
CA LYS A 89 3.26 18.93 1.96
C LYS A 89 3.05 17.56 1.34
N VAL A 90 2.52 17.54 0.13
CA VAL A 90 2.29 16.33 -0.66
C VAL A 90 2.82 16.48 -2.07
N HIS A 91 3.13 15.35 -2.71
CA HIS A 91 3.11 15.28 -4.16
C HIS A 91 1.70 14.85 -4.59
N LYS A 92 1.04 15.72 -5.36
CA LYS A 92 -0.26 15.41 -5.92
C LYS A 92 -0.09 14.65 -7.23
N ILE A 93 -0.49 13.39 -7.23
CA ILE A 93 -0.39 12.52 -8.42
C ILE A 93 -1.65 12.63 -9.26
N SER A 94 -2.81 12.60 -8.61
CA SER A 94 -4.11 12.88 -9.21
C SER A 94 -4.99 13.68 -8.23
N ASN A 95 -6.27 13.87 -8.56
CA ASN A 95 -7.19 14.52 -7.63
C ASN A 95 -7.51 13.69 -6.39
N HIS A 96 -7.14 12.40 -6.40
CA HIS A 96 -7.47 11.45 -5.34
C HIS A 96 -6.29 10.53 -4.97
N ILE A 97 -5.06 10.84 -5.42
CA ILE A 97 -3.85 10.10 -5.08
C ILE A 97 -2.79 11.09 -4.64
N TYR A 98 -2.32 10.95 -3.41
CA TYR A 98 -1.35 11.86 -2.80
C TYR A 98 -0.22 11.09 -2.12
N HIS A 99 1.02 11.45 -2.47
CA HIS A 99 2.19 11.02 -1.73
C HIS A 99 2.46 12.00 -0.58
N LEU A 100 2.42 11.49 0.64
CA LEU A 100 2.65 12.24 1.87
C LEU A 100 4.15 12.43 2.09
N GLN A 101 4.64 13.67 2.14
CA GLN A 101 6.08 13.90 2.27
C GLN A 101 6.60 13.56 3.66
N ARG A 102 7.84 13.08 3.70
CA ARG A 102 8.52 12.65 4.93
C ARG A 102 8.66 13.79 5.94
N GLY A 103 8.24 13.54 7.16
CA GLY A 103 8.32 14.48 8.28
C GLY A 103 7.16 15.46 8.38
N GLU A 104 6.19 15.40 7.47
CA GLU A 104 4.99 16.25 7.50
C GLU A 104 3.90 15.64 8.40
N ILE A 105 3.08 16.54 9.00
CA ILE A 105 1.92 16.14 9.81
C ILE A 105 0.63 16.52 9.09
N PHE A 106 -0.28 15.55 8.97
CA PHE A 106 -1.57 15.70 8.30
C PHE A 106 -2.73 15.58 9.27
N PHE A 107 -3.77 16.37 9.05
CA PHE A 107 -4.99 16.34 9.87
C PHE A 107 -6.17 15.80 9.06
N LEU A 108 -6.55 14.55 9.32
CA LEU A 108 -7.61 13.84 8.63
C LEU A 108 -8.75 13.55 9.61
N TYR A 109 -9.91 14.14 9.39
CA TYR A 109 -11.09 13.95 10.24
C TYR A 109 -10.82 14.12 11.74
N GLY A 110 -10.05 15.16 12.10
CA GLY A 110 -9.73 15.48 13.49
C GLY A 110 -8.64 14.62 14.11
N LYS A 111 -7.98 13.76 13.33
CA LYS A 111 -6.86 12.89 13.76
C LYS A 111 -5.57 13.36 13.10
N SER A 112 -4.47 13.36 13.87
CA SER A 112 -3.14 13.77 13.40
C SER A 112 -2.29 12.57 12.98
N PHE A 113 -1.63 12.68 11.80
CA PHE A 113 -0.81 11.64 11.19
C PHE A 113 0.57 12.19 10.84
N LEU A 114 1.63 11.63 11.41
CA LEU A 114 3.01 11.89 11.00
C LEU A 114 3.39 10.93 9.89
N ALA A 115 3.83 11.45 8.74
CA ALA A 115 4.31 10.66 7.61
C ALA A 115 5.84 10.51 7.67
N LEU A 116 6.34 9.26 7.65
CA LEU A 116 7.76 8.92 7.73
C LEU A 116 8.08 7.81 6.72
N GLY A 117 7.91 8.09 5.43
CA GLY A 117 8.27 7.18 4.36
C GLY A 117 9.78 6.90 4.31
N GLY A 118 10.14 5.90 3.52
CA GLY A 118 11.49 5.44 3.29
C GLY A 118 11.87 4.18 4.04
N ALA A 119 12.75 3.42 3.42
CA ALA A 119 13.44 2.27 3.98
C ALA A 119 14.72 2.03 3.18
N ASP A 120 15.59 1.17 3.66
CA ASP A 120 16.78 0.78 2.92
C ASP A 120 16.57 -0.60 2.29
N SER A 121 16.82 -0.74 0.98
CA SER A 121 16.75 -2.04 0.29
C SER A 121 17.91 -2.94 0.75
N HIS A 122 17.62 -4.11 1.28
CA HIS A 122 18.61 -5.10 1.69
C HIS A 122 19.23 -5.86 0.49
N ASP A 123 18.60 -5.79 -0.67
CA ASP A 123 18.98 -6.50 -1.90
C ASP A 123 19.66 -5.60 -2.95
N LYS A 124 20.20 -4.44 -2.56
CA LYS A 124 20.90 -3.47 -3.44
C LYS A 124 21.95 -4.09 -4.33
N SER A 125 22.67 -5.12 -3.82
CA SER A 125 23.72 -5.82 -4.57
C SER A 125 23.19 -6.57 -5.82
N PHE A 126 21.89 -6.86 -5.87
CA PHE A 126 21.21 -7.54 -6.98
C PHE A 126 20.43 -6.57 -7.88
N ARG A 127 20.42 -5.29 -7.53
CA ARG A 127 19.68 -4.24 -8.22
C ARG A 127 20.64 -3.22 -8.85
N LYS A 128 20.10 -2.41 -9.76
CA LYS A 128 20.84 -1.35 -10.43
C LYS A 128 20.35 0.02 -9.93
N GLU A 129 21.30 0.84 -9.49
CA GLU A 129 21.02 2.18 -8.98
C GLU A 129 20.38 3.06 -10.06
N ASN A 130 19.38 3.84 -9.68
CA ASN A 130 18.54 4.70 -10.52
C ASN A 130 17.74 3.96 -11.61
N GLU A 131 17.57 2.63 -11.48
CA GLU A 131 16.69 1.84 -12.35
C GLU A 131 15.75 0.94 -11.54
N SER A 132 16.25 0.29 -10.49
CA SER A 132 15.46 -0.63 -9.67
C SER A 132 15.66 -0.42 -8.17
N TRP A 133 16.57 0.45 -7.76
CA TRP A 133 16.68 1.03 -6.43
C TRP A 133 17.29 2.44 -6.51
N TRP A 134 17.07 3.26 -5.51
CA TRP A 134 17.53 4.66 -5.45
C TRP A 134 18.11 4.96 -4.08
N ALA A 135 19.26 5.65 -4.03
CA ALA A 135 19.83 6.10 -2.76
C ALA A 135 18.88 7.02 -1.95
N LYS A 136 17.92 7.66 -2.64
CA LYS A 136 16.86 8.49 -2.05
C LYS A 136 15.83 7.70 -1.25
N GLU A 137 15.80 6.36 -1.34
CA GLU A 137 14.90 5.52 -0.55
C GLU A 137 15.13 5.65 0.95
N SER A 138 16.41 5.84 1.35
CA SER A 138 16.81 5.94 2.76
C SER A 138 16.31 7.22 3.43
N ILE A 139 15.88 7.11 4.69
CA ILE A 139 15.53 8.26 5.52
C ILE A 139 16.79 9.09 5.79
N THR A 140 16.73 10.40 5.59
CA THR A 140 17.87 11.31 5.80
C THR A 140 17.80 12.00 7.17
N ASN A 141 18.92 12.58 7.62
CA ASN A 141 18.93 13.42 8.83
C ASN A 141 18.06 14.68 8.66
N GLU A 142 17.91 15.17 7.44
CA GLU A 142 17.01 16.29 7.14
C GLU A 142 15.55 15.88 7.34
N ASN A 143 15.13 14.71 6.89
CA ASN A 143 13.77 14.19 7.12
C ASN A 143 13.46 14.11 8.62
N ILE A 144 14.39 13.61 9.44
CA ILE A 144 14.24 13.54 10.89
C ILE A 144 14.19 14.94 11.51
N SER A 145 15.05 15.85 11.08
CA SER A 145 15.06 17.24 11.57
C SER A 145 13.76 17.96 11.27
N ASN A 146 13.20 17.76 10.07
CA ASN A 146 11.89 18.32 9.68
C ASN A 146 10.76 17.72 10.52
N ALA A 147 10.74 16.40 10.69
CA ALA A 147 9.76 15.73 11.53
C ALA A 147 9.77 16.27 12.97
N LEU A 148 10.96 16.38 13.58
CA LEU A 148 11.12 16.91 14.92
C LEU A 148 10.73 18.40 15.03
N ALA A 149 10.91 19.18 13.96
CA ALA A 149 10.47 20.57 13.93
C ALA A 149 8.94 20.67 13.93
N HIS A 150 8.27 19.87 13.10
CA HIS A 150 6.81 19.83 13.05
C HIS A 150 6.21 19.27 14.34
N LEU A 151 6.81 18.22 14.92
CA LEU A 151 6.39 17.63 16.18
C LEU A 151 6.46 18.63 17.35
N ARG A 152 7.54 19.42 17.45
CA ARG A 152 7.62 20.49 18.47
C ARG A 152 6.49 21.50 18.37
N ASN A 153 6.02 21.79 17.14
CA ASN A 153 4.88 22.68 16.93
C ASN A 153 3.52 21.99 17.20
N ASN A 154 3.53 20.69 17.45
CA ASN A 154 2.36 19.86 17.76
C ASN A 154 2.52 19.16 19.13
N ASP A 155 3.14 19.84 20.10
CA ASP A 155 3.34 19.37 21.48
C ASP A 155 4.05 18.01 21.61
N ASN A 156 4.86 17.64 20.61
CA ASN A 156 5.50 16.33 20.44
C ASN A 156 4.52 15.15 20.50
N TYR A 157 3.31 15.34 20.02
CA TYR A 157 2.25 14.35 19.99
C TYR A 157 1.64 14.23 18.58
N VAL A 158 1.30 13.02 18.19
CA VAL A 158 0.40 12.71 17.07
C VAL A 158 -0.48 11.52 17.41
N ASP A 159 -1.69 11.43 16.82
CA ASP A 159 -2.50 10.23 17.01
C ASP A 159 -1.86 9.03 16.35
N TYR A 160 -1.31 9.21 15.15
CA TYR A 160 -0.80 8.10 14.34
C TYR A 160 0.53 8.45 13.67
N VAL A 161 1.41 7.45 13.59
CA VAL A 161 2.59 7.50 12.75
C VAL A 161 2.41 6.51 11.61
N ILE A 162 2.72 6.93 10.41
CA ILE A 162 2.74 6.09 9.20
C ILE A 162 4.18 6.07 8.68
N SER A 163 4.82 4.91 8.71
CA SER A 163 6.14 4.71 8.12
C SER A 163 6.12 3.53 7.15
N HIS A 164 7.21 3.36 6.37
CA HIS A 164 7.34 2.14 5.61
C HIS A 164 8.06 1.06 6.43
N CYS A 165 9.29 1.28 6.85
CA CYS A 165 9.94 0.38 7.79
C CYS A 165 9.60 0.74 9.25
N PRO A 166 9.70 -0.22 10.20
CA PRO A 166 9.55 0.05 11.63
C PRO A 166 10.82 0.67 12.24
N PRO A 167 10.75 1.26 13.44
CA PRO A 167 11.93 1.57 14.25
C PRO A 167 12.77 0.32 14.54
N ASN A 168 14.10 0.49 14.71
CA ASN A 168 15.01 -0.62 14.99
C ASN A 168 14.64 -1.41 16.26
N LYS A 169 14.22 -0.71 17.30
CA LYS A 169 13.76 -1.37 18.53
C LYS A 169 12.65 -2.40 18.26
N ILE A 170 11.72 -2.07 17.37
CA ILE A 170 10.62 -2.97 17.02
C ILE A 170 11.11 -4.18 16.22
N LEU A 171 12.14 -4.03 15.37
CA LEU A 171 12.77 -5.18 14.72
C LEU A 171 13.35 -6.17 15.74
N GLN A 172 14.01 -5.66 16.78
CA GLN A 172 14.55 -6.48 17.87
C GLN A 172 13.44 -7.18 18.66
N ASP A 173 12.34 -6.47 18.95
CA ASP A 173 11.21 -7.05 19.67
C ASP A 173 10.52 -8.16 18.83
N ILE A 174 10.42 -7.98 17.49
CA ILE A 174 9.92 -9.02 16.57
C ILE A 174 10.80 -10.27 16.61
N GLU A 175 12.13 -10.10 16.52
CA GLU A 175 13.07 -11.22 16.59
C GLU A 175 12.99 -11.97 17.91
N ASN A 176 12.84 -11.21 19.00
CA ASN A 176 12.69 -11.77 20.34
C ASN A 176 11.40 -12.58 20.47
N GLU A 177 10.26 -12.12 19.90
CA GLU A 177 9.00 -12.87 19.92
C GLU A 177 9.13 -14.23 19.23
N PHE A 178 9.70 -14.28 18.03
CA PHE A 178 9.96 -15.55 17.34
C PHE A 178 10.83 -16.49 18.19
N THR A 179 11.92 -15.97 18.75
CA THR A 179 12.82 -16.73 19.61
C THR A 179 12.12 -17.30 20.86
N GLN A 180 11.31 -16.49 21.53
CA GLN A 180 10.56 -16.90 22.73
C GLN A 180 9.49 -17.94 22.43
N CYS A 181 8.85 -17.87 21.27
CA CYS A 181 7.88 -18.87 20.82
C CYS A 181 8.57 -20.18 20.36
N GLY A 182 9.89 -20.21 20.25
CA GLY A 182 10.63 -21.35 19.71
C GLY A 182 10.40 -21.53 18.20
N GLU A 183 10.02 -20.48 17.51
CA GLU A 183 9.80 -20.44 16.07
C GLU A 183 11.00 -19.81 15.35
N ASP A 184 11.32 -20.36 14.19
CA ASP A 184 12.32 -19.74 13.31
C ASP A 184 11.73 -18.50 12.65
N VAL A 185 12.51 -17.42 12.58
CA VAL A 185 12.13 -16.24 11.80
C VAL A 185 11.95 -16.65 10.33
N PRO A 186 10.78 -16.37 9.73
CA PRO A 186 10.55 -16.70 8.33
C PRO A 186 11.65 -16.15 7.41
N TYR A 187 12.12 -16.97 6.47
CA TYR A 187 13.26 -16.65 5.59
C TYR A 187 13.10 -15.32 4.83
N TYR A 188 11.88 -14.91 4.52
CA TYR A 188 11.57 -13.66 3.82
C TYR A 188 11.54 -12.43 4.74
N ILE A 189 11.46 -12.64 6.07
CA ILE A 189 11.53 -11.58 7.08
C ILE A 189 12.96 -11.42 7.60
N ALA A 190 13.71 -12.51 7.80
CA ALA A 190 15.01 -12.50 8.44
C ALA A 190 15.99 -11.45 7.88
N PRO A 191 16.14 -11.25 6.55
CA PRO A 191 16.96 -10.17 6.02
C PRO A 191 16.48 -8.77 6.41
N LYS A 192 15.19 -8.59 6.58
CA LYS A 192 14.55 -7.31 6.91
C LYS A 192 14.60 -6.96 8.40
N LEU A 193 14.95 -7.92 9.25
CA LEU A 193 15.18 -7.67 10.68
C LEU A 193 16.59 -7.12 10.96
N MET A 194 17.50 -7.15 10.00
CA MET A 194 18.78 -6.47 10.15
C MET A 194 18.57 -4.95 10.17
N PRO A 195 19.06 -4.25 11.22
CA PRO A 195 18.83 -2.82 11.33
C PRO A 195 19.56 -2.07 10.23
N GLU A 196 18.82 -1.32 9.47
CA GLU A 196 19.30 -0.40 8.45
C GLU A 196 19.32 1.04 8.99
N ASN A 197 19.93 1.93 8.23
CA ASN A 197 20.07 3.33 8.63
C ASN A 197 18.71 4.03 8.87
N SER A 198 17.70 3.68 8.07
CA SER A 198 16.34 4.24 8.22
C SER A 198 15.67 3.79 9.52
N ASN A 199 15.81 2.51 9.90
CA ASN A 199 15.26 1.98 11.15
C ASN A 199 15.85 2.70 12.38
N LEU A 200 17.21 2.89 12.41
CA LEU A 200 17.90 3.60 13.47
C LEU A 200 17.46 5.07 13.59
N LYS A 201 17.15 5.70 12.47
CA LYS A 201 16.64 7.09 12.48
C LYS A 201 15.20 7.17 13.01
N LEU A 202 14.38 6.16 12.76
CA LEU A 202 13.03 6.11 13.31
C LEU A 202 13.04 5.91 14.84
N ASP A 203 14.04 5.26 15.42
CA ASP A 203 14.22 5.22 16.88
C ASP A 203 14.33 6.62 17.47
N ILE A 204 15.01 7.56 16.78
CA ILE A 204 15.16 8.95 17.24
C ILE A 204 13.80 9.66 17.36
N ILE A 205 12.87 9.34 16.45
CA ILE A 205 11.51 9.88 16.50
C ILE A 205 10.74 9.18 17.62
N ALA A 206 10.75 7.85 17.67
CA ALA A 206 10.00 7.06 18.64
C ALA A 206 10.33 7.40 20.09
N GLU A 207 11.57 7.79 20.38
CA GLU A 207 12.02 8.24 21.70
C GLU A 207 11.54 9.64 22.11
N LYS A 208 11.06 10.45 21.16
CA LYS A 208 10.79 11.90 21.39
C LYS A 208 9.33 12.29 21.26
N ILE A 209 8.48 11.33 20.90
CA ILE A 209 7.06 11.63 20.66
C ILE A 209 6.15 10.71 21.47
N ASP A 210 5.00 11.25 21.81
CA ASP A 210 3.86 10.47 22.25
C ASP A 210 2.93 10.23 21.06
N PHE A 211 2.42 9.00 20.93
CA PHE A 211 1.51 8.61 19.86
C PHE A 211 0.56 7.48 20.32
N ARG A 212 -0.58 7.36 19.65
CA ARG A 212 -1.53 6.28 19.94
C ARG A 212 -1.15 4.98 19.25
N LYS A 213 -0.88 5.04 17.94
CA LYS A 213 -0.54 3.87 17.12
C LYS A 213 0.49 4.26 16.06
N TRP A 214 1.35 3.29 15.74
CA TRP A 214 2.33 3.38 14.68
C TRP A 214 2.08 2.27 13.66
N PHE A 215 1.81 2.62 12.40
CA PHE A 215 1.58 1.68 11.32
C PHE A 215 2.78 1.63 10.40
N PHE A 216 3.15 0.44 9.95
CA PHE A 216 4.25 0.23 9.02
C PHE A 216 3.97 -0.95 8.08
N GLY A 217 4.70 -1.02 6.93
CA GLY A 217 4.69 -2.09 5.94
C GLY A 217 5.98 -2.88 5.94
N HIS A 218 6.62 -3.00 4.77
CA HIS A 218 7.97 -3.50 4.54
C HIS A 218 8.21 -4.98 4.87
N LEU A 219 7.72 -5.48 6.00
CA LEU A 219 8.00 -6.84 6.45
C LEU A 219 7.11 -7.90 5.78
N HIS A 220 6.13 -7.50 4.99
CA HIS A 220 5.18 -8.36 4.28
C HIS A 220 4.50 -9.40 5.19
N THR A 221 4.20 -9.00 6.41
CA THR A 221 3.51 -9.85 7.37
C THR A 221 2.73 -9.01 8.37
N LYS A 222 1.70 -9.63 8.97
CA LYS A 222 0.95 -9.01 10.07
C LYS A 222 1.75 -9.14 11.36
N ILE A 223 2.01 -8.01 11.99
CA ILE A 223 2.69 -7.92 13.29
C ILE A 223 1.93 -6.94 14.17
N GLN A 224 1.85 -7.23 15.45
CA GLN A 224 1.40 -6.28 16.45
C GLN A 224 2.25 -6.43 17.71
N ILE A 225 3.01 -5.39 18.01
CA ILE A 225 3.79 -5.28 19.25
C ILE A 225 3.35 -3.98 19.91
N ASP A 226 2.77 -4.06 21.10
CA ASP A 226 2.19 -2.92 21.82
C ASP A 226 1.26 -2.07 20.95
N ASN A 227 1.67 -0.83 20.64
CA ASN A 227 0.96 0.10 19.79
C ASN A 227 1.55 0.21 18.38
N TYR A 228 2.43 -0.72 17.98
CA TYR A 228 2.99 -0.83 16.64
C TYR A 228 2.28 -1.92 15.83
N TYR A 229 1.93 -1.61 14.59
CA TYR A 229 1.15 -2.47 13.70
C TYR A 229 1.87 -2.61 12.35
N GLY A 230 2.46 -3.76 12.10
CA GLY A 230 2.93 -4.17 10.78
C GLY A 230 1.76 -4.69 9.96
N LEU A 231 1.58 -4.17 8.76
CA LEU A 231 0.47 -4.50 7.87
C LEU A 231 1.02 -4.94 6.50
N TYR A 232 0.33 -5.89 5.89
CA TYR A 232 0.59 -6.31 4.50
C TYR A 232 -0.73 -6.61 3.78
N GLU A 233 -1.29 -7.80 4.00
CA GLU A 233 -2.58 -8.21 3.45
C GLU A 233 -3.77 -7.60 4.23
N GLU A 234 -3.51 -7.17 5.45
CA GLU A 234 -4.52 -6.62 6.31
C GLU A 234 -4.87 -5.20 5.93
N ILE A 235 -6.17 -4.91 6.02
CA ILE A 235 -6.70 -3.54 5.97
C ILE A 235 -7.41 -3.29 7.28
N VAL A 236 -6.95 -2.31 8.03
CA VAL A 236 -7.53 -1.91 9.31
C VAL A 236 -8.28 -0.59 9.17
N GLU A 237 -9.34 -0.42 9.94
CA GLU A 237 -10.10 0.82 10.03
C GLU A 237 -9.75 1.53 11.34
N ILE A 238 -9.46 2.82 11.25
CA ILE A 238 -9.32 3.71 12.41
C ILE A 238 -10.70 4.30 12.70
N THR A 239 -11.30 3.88 13.79
CA THR A 239 -12.62 4.34 14.20
C THR A 239 -12.61 5.75 14.80
N ASP A 240 -13.78 6.34 15.03
CA ASP A 240 -13.88 7.70 15.57
C ASP A 240 -13.37 7.80 17.02
N ASP A 241 -13.48 6.71 17.79
CA ASP A 241 -12.94 6.59 19.16
C ASP A 241 -11.47 6.13 19.20
N HIS A 242 -10.76 6.21 18.07
CA HIS A 242 -9.35 5.84 17.90
C HIS A 242 -9.04 4.34 18.09
N ASN A 243 -10.02 3.46 18.08
CA ASN A 243 -9.76 2.02 18.01
C ASN A 243 -9.29 1.62 16.60
N VAL A 244 -8.52 0.55 16.54
CA VAL A 244 -8.07 -0.07 15.29
C VAL A 244 -8.80 -1.39 15.12
N VAL A 245 -9.61 -1.48 14.08
CA VAL A 245 -10.45 -2.65 13.82
C VAL A 245 -10.00 -3.32 12.51
N LEU A 246 -9.74 -4.61 12.57
CA LEU A 246 -9.45 -5.39 11.37
C LEU A 246 -10.68 -5.35 10.44
N SER A 247 -10.51 -4.74 9.29
CA SER A 247 -11.58 -4.51 8.32
C SER A 247 -11.53 -5.49 7.15
N SER A 248 -10.34 -6.01 6.84
CA SER A 248 -10.10 -7.11 5.91
C SER A 248 -8.77 -7.80 6.22
N ASN A 249 -8.65 -9.07 5.86
CA ASN A 249 -7.45 -9.88 5.98
C ASN A 249 -7.30 -10.82 4.79
N LYS A 250 -6.19 -11.55 4.71
CA LYS A 250 -5.87 -12.46 3.62
C LYS A 250 -7.01 -13.45 3.33
N ASP A 251 -7.53 -14.13 4.34
CA ASP A 251 -8.59 -15.14 4.18
C ASP A 251 -9.89 -14.52 3.62
N THR A 252 -10.22 -13.32 4.08
CA THR A 252 -11.38 -12.56 3.56
C THR A 252 -11.16 -12.17 2.11
N LEU A 253 -9.96 -11.69 1.77
CA LEU A 253 -9.60 -11.29 0.42
C LEU A 253 -9.59 -12.48 -0.54
N GLU A 254 -8.98 -13.61 -0.16
CA GLU A 254 -8.95 -14.84 -0.97
C GLU A 254 -10.36 -15.40 -1.20
N ARG A 255 -11.20 -15.45 -0.16
CA ARG A 255 -12.59 -15.88 -0.32
C ARG A 255 -13.36 -15.04 -1.32
N VAL A 256 -13.21 -13.72 -1.27
CA VAL A 256 -13.93 -12.84 -2.21
C VAL A 256 -13.33 -12.91 -3.60
N LYS A 257 -12.02 -13.05 -3.73
CA LYS A 257 -11.33 -13.29 -4.99
C LYS A 257 -11.88 -14.55 -5.68
N THR A 258 -12.00 -15.66 -4.94
CA THR A 258 -12.61 -16.90 -5.44
C THR A 258 -14.05 -16.66 -5.90
N GLN A 259 -14.89 -16.03 -5.09
CA GLN A 259 -16.28 -15.72 -5.46
C GLN A 259 -16.38 -14.84 -6.71
N MET A 260 -15.43 -13.90 -6.90
CA MET A 260 -15.39 -13.05 -8.10
C MET A 260 -14.98 -13.85 -9.35
N LEU A 261 -14.03 -14.78 -9.20
CA LEU A 261 -13.59 -15.66 -10.29
C LEU A 261 -14.74 -16.57 -10.70
N ASP A 262 -15.40 -17.24 -9.76
CA ASP A 262 -16.57 -18.09 -10.02
C ASP A 262 -17.70 -17.31 -10.73
N ALA A 263 -17.95 -16.08 -10.31
CA ALA A 263 -18.95 -15.23 -10.96
C ALA A 263 -18.56 -14.84 -12.40
N LEU A 264 -17.27 -14.59 -12.66
CA LEU A 264 -16.75 -14.30 -13.99
C LEU A 264 -16.82 -15.53 -14.90
N GLU A 265 -16.50 -16.71 -14.40
CA GLU A 265 -16.63 -17.97 -15.15
C GLU A 265 -18.10 -18.23 -15.53
N ASN A 266 -19.02 -18.11 -14.58
CA ASN A 266 -20.46 -18.26 -14.86
C ASN A 266 -20.95 -17.26 -15.92
N MET A 267 -20.54 -16.00 -15.86
CA MET A 267 -20.89 -14.99 -16.88
C MET A 267 -20.30 -15.31 -18.26
N LEU A 268 -19.10 -15.92 -18.32
CA LEU A 268 -18.49 -16.36 -19.55
C LEU A 268 -19.26 -17.54 -20.16
N ASP A 269 -19.64 -18.52 -19.35
CA ASP A 269 -20.40 -19.69 -19.77
C ASP A 269 -21.78 -19.29 -20.31
N GLU A 270 -22.51 -18.40 -19.60
CA GLU A 270 -23.77 -17.83 -20.09
C GLU A 270 -23.62 -17.11 -21.44
N LYS A 271 -22.50 -16.40 -21.63
CA LYS A 271 -22.21 -15.69 -22.86
C LYS A 271 -21.87 -16.63 -24.01
N ILE A 272 -21.15 -17.73 -23.72
CA ILE A 272 -20.82 -18.80 -24.68
C ILE A 272 -22.10 -19.56 -25.10
N GLU A 273 -22.97 -19.88 -24.13
CA GLU A 273 -24.26 -20.54 -24.42
C GLU A 273 -25.17 -19.62 -25.25
N SER A 274 -25.29 -18.37 -24.89
CA SER A 274 -26.07 -17.35 -25.63
C SER A 274 -25.56 -17.17 -27.08
N ASN A 275 -24.23 -17.12 -27.27
CA ASN A 275 -23.64 -17.03 -28.59
C ASN A 275 -23.84 -18.32 -29.41
N SER A 276 -23.77 -19.48 -28.77
CA SER A 276 -24.01 -20.79 -29.39
C SER A 276 -25.46 -20.93 -29.84
N GLN A 277 -26.41 -20.48 -29.05
CA GLN A 277 -27.85 -20.43 -29.40
C GLN A 277 -28.12 -19.45 -30.54
N ASN A 278 -27.46 -18.27 -30.54
CA ASN A 278 -27.60 -17.30 -31.63
C ASN A 278 -27.02 -17.80 -32.96
N LEU A 279 -25.93 -18.58 -32.93
CA LEU A 279 -25.34 -19.26 -34.08
C LEU A 279 -26.27 -20.35 -34.62
N ARG A 280 -26.92 -21.16 -33.77
CA ARG A 280 -27.91 -22.17 -34.15
C ARG A 280 -29.14 -21.55 -34.76
N ASN A 281 -29.51 -20.36 -34.32
CA ASN A 281 -30.69 -19.64 -34.80
C ASN A 281 -30.44 -18.73 -36.01
N GLY A 282 -29.25 -18.78 -36.63
CA GLY A 282 -28.92 -18.09 -37.87
C GLY A 282 -28.87 -16.53 -37.76
N LYS A 283 -28.73 -15.97 -36.57
CA LYS A 283 -28.86 -14.52 -36.32
C LYS A 283 -27.56 -13.73 -36.33
N ILE A 284 -26.39 -14.33 -36.60
CA ILE A 284 -25.11 -13.63 -36.58
C ILE A 284 -24.30 -13.86 -37.85
N ASN A 285 -23.88 -12.77 -38.51
CA ASN A 285 -22.96 -12.78 -39.64
C ASN A 285 -21.56 -13.18 -39.18
N LYS A 286 -20.93 -14.15 -39.88
CA LYS A 286 -19.69 -14.86 -39.48
C LYS A 286 -18.40 -14.03 -39.38
N ASN A 287 -18.41 -12.70 -39.56
CA ASN A 287 -17.19 -11.96 -39.80
C ASN A 287 -16.73 -10.97 -38.70
N SER A 288 -17.29 -10.95 -37.49
CA SER A 288 -16.88 -9.91 -36.52
C SER A 288 -16.48 -10.33 -35.10
N SER A 289 -16.46 -11.63 -34.75
CA SER A 289 -16.32 -12.02 -33.34
C SER A 289 -15.07 -12.80 -32.91
N PHE A 290 -14.19 -13.21 -33.86
CA PHE A 290 -13.07 -14.11 -33.51
C PHE A 290 -11.88 -13.42 -32.81
N ASN A 291 -11.72 -12.11 -32.91
CA ASN A 291 -10.54 -11.40 -32.37
C ASN A 291 -10.65 -10.92 -30.91
N LYS A 292 -11.83 -11.01 -30.28
CA LYS A 292 -12.02 -10.57 -28.88
C LYS A 292 -11.91 -11.70 -27.83
N SER A 293 -12.13 -12.97 -28.24
CA SER A 293 -12.07 -14.14 -27.36
C SER A 293 -10.63 -14.44 -26.88
N CYS A 294 -9.62 -14.29 -27.74
CA CYS A 294 -8.23 -14.58 -27.38
C CYS A 294 -7.62 -13.63 -26.31
N LYS A 295 -8.16 -12.42 -26.17
CA LYS A 295 -7.64 -11.49 -25.12
C LYS A 295 -8.11 -11.82 -23.71
N ASN A 296 -9.28 -12.48 -23.58
CA ASN A 296 -9.82 -12.84 -22.26
C ASN A 296 -9.17 -14.11 -21.69
N GLU A 297 -8.80 -15.08 -22.54
CA GLU A 297 -8.04 -16.27 -22.10
C GLU A 297 -6.64 -15.91 -21.60
N THR A 298 -6.01 -14.87 -22.16
CA THR A 298 -4.70 -14.39 -21.73
C THR A 298 -4.78 -13.69 -20.37
N LEU A 299 -5.90 -13.04 -20.05
CA LEU A 299 -6.13 -12.38 -18.75
C LEU A 299 -6.33 -13.43 -17.64
N ILE A 300 -7.11 -14.47 -17.89
CA ILE A 300 -7.34 -15.59 -16.95
C ILE A 300 -6.04 -16.36 -16.70
N LYS A 301 -5.24 -16.61 -17.73
CA LYS A 301 -3.92 -17.26 -17.58
C LYS A 301 -2.93 -16.42 -16.79
N LYS A 302 -2.93 -15.10 -16.92
CA LYS A 302 -2.09 -14.20 -16.10
C LYS A 302 -2.50 -14.19 -14.62
N ILE A 303 -3.79 -14.28 -14.32
CA ILE A 303 -4.29 -14.33 -12.92
C ILE A 303 -3.90 -15.67 -12.26
N ASN A 304 -3.82 -16.78 -13.03
CA ASN A 304 -3.47 -18.10 -12.51
C ASN A 304 -1.97 -18.40 -12.47
N SER A 305 -1.11 -17.57 -13.11
CA SER A 305 0.35 -17.77 -13.15
C SER A 305 1.11 -17.02 -12.04
N THR A 306 0.42 -16.34 -11.16
CA THR A 306 0.98 -15.69 -9.94
C THR A 306 0.73 -16.55 -8.70
N LYS A 307 1.14 -17.83 -8.79
CA LYS A 307 1.27 -18.72 -7.64
C LYS A 307 2.73 -18.90 -7.28
#